data_3c25eaaedbb41175db7d108d7cbaf1f8
#
_entry.id   3c25eaaedbb41175db7d108d7cbaf1f8
#
_cell.length_a   1.000
_cell.length_b   1.000
_cell.length_c   1.000
_cell.angle_alpha   90.00
_cell.angle_beta   90.00
_cell.angle_gamma   90.00
#
_symmetry.space_group_name_H-M   'P 1'
#
loop_
_entity.id
_entity.type
_entity.pdbx_description
1 polymer ?
#
loop_
_entity_poly.entity_id
_entity_poly.type
_entity_poly.pdbx_seq_one_letter_code
_entity_poly.pdbx_strand_id
1 'polypeptide(L)'
;IVDKSGDKVHMDKLGKKLGCEVVPISALKGTGIEKAAEKAVALAQQKQATPHVHSFAKEVEDVITAVEGKLGADIAEEQKRFFAIKLLEKDDKISELMKQVPDVSAQIKELEDKFDDDTESIITNERYVYISSIMGECVTKANKKEKLTTSDKIDKIVTNRWAALPIFAVVMFLVYYVSVTTVGAFLTDWTNDT
;
A
#
# COMPACT_ATOMS: atom_id res chain seq x y z
N ILE A 1 -7.32 5.24 11.49
CA ILE A 1 -6.72 3.94 11.89
C ILE A 1 -5.63 4.21 12.91
N VAL A 2 -4.63 5.05 12.63
CA VAL A 2 -3.49 5.37 13.52
C VAL A 2 -3.96 5.83 14.91
N ASP A 3 -4.93 6.74 14.99
CA ASP A 3 -5.49 7.21 16.26
C ASP A 3 -6.17 6.09 17.09
N LYS A 4 -6.74 5.09 16.41
CA LYS A 4 -7.37 3.94 17.08
C LYS A 4 -6.35 2.96 17.65
N SER A 5 -5.23 2.75 16.95
CA SER A 5 -4.14 1.90 17.44
C SER A 5 -3.40 2.53 18.60
N GLY A 6 -3.46 3.86 18.73
CA GLY A 6 -2.73 4.66 19.72
C GLY A 6 -1.26 4.83 19.33
N ASP A 7 -0.87 4.44 18.12
CA ASP A 7 0.45 4.70 17.59
C ASP A 7 0.61 6.19 17.25
N LYS A 8 1.81 6.69 17.33
CA LYS A 8 2.10 8.07 17.03
C LYS A 8 3.12 8.16 15.90
N VAL A 9 2.70 8.77 14.79
CA VAL A 9 3.60 9.09 13.68
C VAL A 9 4.13 10.50 13.86
N HIS A 10 5.46 10.66 13.87
CA HIS A 10 6.14 11.93 13.98
C HIS A 10 6.31 12.55 12.59
N MET A 11 5.35 13.37 12.17
CA MET A 11 5.29 13.96 10.81
C MET A 11 6.55 14.75 10.46
N ASP A 12 7.10 15.53 11.41
CA ASP A 12 8.31 16.34 11.19
C ASP A 12 9.55 15.48 10.91
N LYS A 13 9.68 14.36 11.66
CA LYS A 13 10.77 13.42 11.44
C LYS A 13 10.61 12.67 10.11
N LEU A 14 9.38 12.26 9.82
CA LEU A 14 9.06 11.57 8.58
C LEU A 14 9.32 12.48 7.38
N GLY A 15 8.89 13.76 7.45
CA GLY A 15 9.15 14.73 6.40
C GLY A 15 10.64 14.97 6.14
N LYS A 16 11.45 15.06 7.21
CA LYS A 16 12.91 15.18 7.07
C LYS A 16 13.53 13.94 6.41
N LYS A 17 13.07 12.75 6.75
CA LYS A 17 13.57 11.48 6.16
C LYS A 17 13.14 11.33 4.69
N LEU A 18 11.95 11.80 4.34
CA LEU A 18 11.41 11.72 2.97
C LEU A 18 11.81 12.95 2.10
N GLY A 19 12.42 13.98 2.70
CA GLY A 19 12.77 15.22 1.99
C GLY A 19 11.56 16.00 1.49
N CYS A 20 10.39 15.80 2.05
CA CYS A 20 9.16 16.48 1.64
C CYS A 20 8.26 16.79 2.85
N GLU A 21 7.33 17.73 2.67
CA GLU A 21 6.33 18.00 3.69
C GLU A 21 5.31 16.85 3.81
N VAL A 22 5.00 16.50 5.05
CA VAL A 22 4.02 15.45 5.37
C VAL A 22 2.80 16.08 6.02
N VAL A 23 1.63 15.87 5.44
CA VAL A 23 0.35 16.41 5.93
C VAL A 23 -0.58 15.25 6.28
N PRO A 24 -1.03 15.16 7.55
CA PRO A 24 -2.02 14.14 7.92
C PRO A 24 -3.39 14.50 7.36
N ILE A 25 -4.01 13.58 6.66
CA ILE A 25 -5.35 13.73 6.11
C ILE A 25 -6.26 12.57 6.52
N SER A 26 -7.56 12.83 6.53
CA SER A 26 -8.59 11.79 6.62
C SER A 26 -9.58 11.97 5.47
N ALA A 27 -9.49 11.13 4.45
CA ALA A 27 -10.39 11.17 3.31
C ALA A 27 -11.87 10.99 3.75
N LEU A 28 -12.12 10.05 4.68
CA LEU A 28 -13.47 9.78 5.19
C LEU A 28 -14.09 10.97 5.92
N LYS A 29 -13.29 11.75 6.67
CA LYS A 29 -13.75 12.91 7.45
C LYS A 29 -13.55 14.23 6.71
N GLY A 30 -12.88 14.24 5.56
CA GLY A 30 -12.53 15.45 4.82
C GLY A 30 -11.52 16.36 5.53
N THR A 31 -10.91 15.90 6.64
CA THR A 31 -9.98 16.73 7.41
C THR A 31 -8.59 16.76 6.78
N GLY A 32 -7.98 17.95 6.73
CA GLY A 32 -6.60 18.14 6.27
C GLY A 32 -6.42 18.19 4.75
N ILE A 33 -7.45 17.92 3.95
CA ILE A 33 -7.38 17.88 2.48
C ILE A 33 -7.04 19.27 1.93
N GLU A 34 -7.75 20.30 2.40
CA GLU A 34 -7.57 21.69 1.98
C GLU A 34 -6.13 22.16 2.28
N LYS A 35 -5.66 21.92 3.50
CA LYS A 35 -4.29 22.20 3.91
C LYS A 35 -3.25 21.49 3.06
N ALA A 36 -3.49 20.24 2.66
CA ALA A 36 -2.59 19.50 1.78
C ALA A 36 -2.54 20.12 0.38
N ALA A 37 -3.69 20.54 -0.16
CA ALA A 37 -3.78 21.22 -1.45
C ALA A 37 -3.08 22.58 -1.43
N GLU A 38 -3.29 23.40 -0.39
CA GLU A 38 -2.61 24.69 -0.22
C GLU A 38 -1.09 24.53 -0.19
N LYS A 39 -0.59 23.56 0.57
CA LYS A 39 0.85 23.27 0.64
C LYS A 39 1.41 22.79 -0.69
N ALA A 40 0.68 21.93 -1.41
CA ALA A 40 1.09 21.47 -2.72
C ALA A 40 1.23 22.65 -3.71
N VAL A 41 0.26 23.57 -3.72
CA VAL A 41 0.31 24.78 -4.55
C VAL A 41 1.49 25.68 -4.16
N ALA A 42 1.69 25.88 -2.86
CA ALA A 42 2.81 26.71 -2.37
C ALA A 42 4.18 26.13 -2.78
N LEU A 43 4.36 24.81 -2.69
CA LEU A 43 5.59 24.13 -3.12
C LEU A 43 5.78 24.23 -4.64
N ALA A 44 4.72 24.04 -5.43
CA ALA A 44 4.77 24.16 -6.88
C ALA A 44 5.19 25.57 -7.33
N GLN A 45 4.74 26.62 -6.62
CA GLN A 45 5.13 28.00 -6.89
C GLN A 45 6.62 28.27 -6.59
N GLN A 46 7.21 27.58 -5.63
CA GLN A 46 8.63 27.73 -5.29
C GLN A 46 9.57 27.11 -6.33
N LYS A 47 9.06 26.27 -7.24
CA LYS A 47 9.84 25.57 -8.28
C LYS A 47 11.09 24.86 -7.76
N GLN A 48 11.07 24.44 -6.49
CA GLN A 48 12.16 23.68 -5.90
C GLN A 48 12.03 22.21 -6.29
N ALA A 49 13.09 21.64 -6.84
CA ALA A 49 13.17 20.21 -7.05
C ALA A 49 13.20 19.48 -5.69
N THR A 50 12.45 18.40 -5.58
CA THR A 50 12.50 17.54 -4.38
C THR A 50 13.87 16.86 -4.35
N PRO A 51 14.67 17.03 -3.27
CA PRO A 51 15.95 16.37 -3.20
C PRO A 51 15.80 14.87 -3.15
N HIS A 52 16.71 14.17 -3.81
CA HIS A 52 16.82 12.73 -3.67
C HIS A 52 17.42 12.42 -2.28
N VAL A 53 16.65 11.80 -1.40
CA VAL A 53 17.04 11.58 0.00
C VAL A 53 17.39 10.13 0.33
N HIS A 54 17.14 9.21 -0.57
CA HIS A 54 17.43 7.79 -0.37
C HIS A 54 18.02 7.14 -1.61
N SER A 55 19.08 6.36 -1.40
CA SER A 55 19.67 5.49 -2.42
C SER A 55 19.43 4.04 -2.06
N PHE A 56 19.17 3.21 -3.05
CA PHE A 56 19.10 1.76 -2.92
C PHE A 56 20.51 1.15 -2.73
N ALA A 57 20.60 -0.16 -2.62
CA ALA A 57 21.89 -0.82 -2.62
C ALA A 57 22.70 -0.42 -3.87
N LYS A 58 24.02 -0.33 -3.72
CA LYS A 58 24.91 0.17 -4.77
C LYS A 58 24.68 -0.53 -6.12
N GLU A 59 24.49 -1.81 -6.09
CA GLU A 59 24.26 -2.63 -7.26
C GLU A 59 23.00 -2.27 -8.03
N VAL A 60 21.96 -1.91 -7.29
CA VAL A 60 20.67 -1.46 -7.86
C VAL A 60 20.81 -0.05 -8.40
N GLU A 61 21.52 0.84 -7.68
CA GLU A 61 21.81 2.22 -8.14
C GLU A 61 22.63 2.26 -9.41
N ASP A 62 23.64 1.42 -9.54
CA ASP A 62 24.48 1.34 -10.74
C ASP A 62 23.60 1.00 -11.96
N VAL A 63 22.66 0.07 -11.82
CA VAL A 63 21.74 -0.32 -12.89
C VAL A 63 20.72 0.78 -13.17
N ILE A 64 20.16 1.43 -12.14
CA ILE A 64 19.24 2.56 -12.32
C ILE A 64 19.94 3.66 -13.13
N THR A 65 21.17 4.02 -12.76
CA THR A 65 21.96 5.04 -13.47
C THR A 65 22.22 4.65 -14.94
N ALA A 66 22.50 3.38 -15.21
CA ALA A 66 22.64 2.88 -16.56
C ALA A 66 21.35 3.02 -17.40
N VAL A 67 20.19 2.81 -16.76
CA VAL A 67 18.89 2.98 -17.42
C VAL A 67 18.57 4.47 -17.62
N GLU A 68 18.86 5.32 -16.63
CA GLU A 68 18.72 6.79 -16.76
C GLU A 68 19.47 7.34 -17.97
N GLY A 69 20.70 6.83 -18.21
CA GLY A 69 21.51 7.19 -19.36
C GLY A 69 20.94 6.76 -20.73
N LYS A 70 20.00 5.82 -20.76
CA LYS A 70 19.29 5.40 -21.98
C LYS A 70 18.02 6.20 -22.26
N LEU A 71 17.53 6.97 -21.29
CA LEU A 71 16.33 7.79 -21.44
C LEU A 71 16.60 9.02 -22.30
N GLY A 72 15.66 9.32 -23.20
CA GLY A 72 15.76 10.43 -24.14
C GLY A 72 15.69 11.81 -23.45
N ALA A 73 16.04 12.85 -24.21
CA ALA A 73 15.97 14.25 -23.77
C ALA A 73 14.54 14.79 -23.63
N ASP A 74 13.55 14.03 -24.06
CA ASP A 74 12.12 14.32 -23.91
C ASP A 74 11.61 14.12 -22.48
N ILE A 75 12.41 13.44 -21.65
CA ILE A 75 12.14 13.23 -20.22
C ILE A 75 12.99 14.23 -19.41
N ALA A 76 12.31 15.00 -18.55
CA ALA A 76 13.00 15.94 -17.66
C ALA A 76 13.98 15.20 -16.72
N GLU A 77 15.14 15.81 -16.46
CA GLU A 77 16.20 15.18 -15.65
C GLU A 77 15.67 14.72 -14.28
N GLU A 78 14.79 15.52 -13.66
CA GLU A 78 14.20 15.21 -12.36
C GLU A 78 13.26 13.98 -12.39
N GLN A 79 12.80 13.60 -13.57
CA GLN A 79 11.89 12.48 -13.76
C GLN A 79 12.62 11.21 -14.25
N LYS A 80 13.84 11.31 -14.75
CA LYS A 80 14.58 10.16 -15.31
C LYS A 80 14.65 9.00 -14.34
N ARG A 81 14.98 9.29 -13.07
CA ARG A 81 15.03 8.26 -12.03
C ARG A 81 13.69 7.52 -11.84
N PHE A 82 12.59 8.25 -11.82
CA PHE A 82 11.26 7.64 -11.71
C PHE A 82 10.98 6.69 -12.88
N PHE A 83 11.23 7.15 -14.11
CA PHE A 83 11.03 6.33 -15.30
C PHE A 83 11.97 5.12 -15.33
N ALA A 84 13.24 5.30 -14.95
CA ALA A 84 14.20 4.21 -14.89
C ALA A 84 13.77 3.10 -13.92
N ILE A 85 13.35 3.47 -12.71
CA ILE A 85 12.85 2.52 -11.72
C ILE A 85 11.60 1.80 -12.24
N LYS A 86 10.67 2.53 -12.85
CA LYS A 86 9.44 1.97 -13.37
C LYS A 86 9.65 1.01 -14.55
N LEU A 87 10.61 1.29 -15.41
CA LEU A 87 11.01 0.36 -16.48
C LEU A 87 11.62 -0.94 -15.93
N LEU A 88 12.44 -0.84 -14.87
CA LEU A 88 13.00 -2.00 -14.19
C LEU A 88 11.92 -2.81 -13.46
N GLU A 89 10.86 -2.17 -12.96
CA GLU A 89 9.67 -2.84 -12.39
C GLU A 89 8.77 -3.47 -13.45
N LYS A 90 9.09 -3.33 -14.74
CA LYS A 90 8.26 -3.84 -15.85
C LYS A 90 6.83 -3.28 -15.84
N ASP A 91 6.66 -2.03 -15.43
CA ASP A 91 5.35 -1.36 -15.36
C ASP A 91 4.86 -1.02 -16.78
N ASP A 92 3.88 -1.76 -17.29
CA ASP A 92 3.34 -1.61 -18.65
C ASP A 92 2.79 -0.20 -18.90
N LYS A 93 2.19 0.43 -17.89
CA LYS A 93 1.59 1.78 -18.02
C LYS A 93 2.62 2.87 -18.26
N ILE A 94 3.85 2.68 -17.80
CA ILE A 94 4.92 3.64 -18.01
C ILE A 94 5.34 3.65 -19.48
N SER A 95 5.32 2.50 -20.13
CA SER A 95 5.63 2.39 -21.56
C SER A 95 4.66 3.20 -22.42
N GLU A 96 3.40 3.32 -22.01
CA GLU A 96 2.37 4.11 -22.73
C GLU A 96 2.61 5.63 -22.62
N LEU A 97 3.31 6.07 -21.57
CA LEU A 97 3.60 7.49 -21.33
C LEU A 97 4.88 7.99 -22.03
N MET A 98 5.65 7.05 -22.60
CA MET A 98 6.94 7.36 -23.23
C MET A 98 6.80 7.39 -24.73
N LYS A 99 7.41 8.39 -25.41
CA LYS A 99 7.47 8.42 -26.88
C LYS A 99 8.35 7.33 -27.47
N GLN A 100 9.44 7.02 -26.78
CA GLN A 100 10.37 5.94 -27.10
C GLN A 100 10.71 5.20 -25.83
N VAL A 101 10.44 3.90 -25.81
CA VAL A 101 10.79 3.02 -24.69
C VAL A 101 12.18 2.43 -24.99
N PRO A 102 13.19 2.70 -24.16
CA PRO A 102 14.51 2.12 -24.34
C PRO A 102 14.49 0.62 -24.01
N ASP A 103 15.32 -0.15 -24.71
CA ASP A 103 15.53 -1.55 -24.34
C ASP A 103 16.38 -1.64 -23.08
N VAL A 104 15.77 -2.12 -22.01
CA VAL A 104 16.36 -2.32 -20.68
C VAL A 104 16.51 -3.81 -20.32
N SER A 105 16.29 -4.71 -21.26
CA SER A 105 16.32 -6.16 -21.02
C SER A 105 17.65 -6.65 -20.45
N ALA A 106 18.76 -6.06 -20.88
CA ALA A 106 20.09 -6.40 -20.36
C ALA A 106 20.27 -6.00 -18.89
N GLN A 107 19.75 -4.83 -18.50
CA GLN A 107 19.79 -4.31 -17.14
C GLN A 107 18.88 -5.10 -16.20
N ILE A 108 17.71 -5.49 -16.68
CA ILE A 108 16.79 -6.38 -15.96
C ILE A 108 17.50 -7.71 -15.69
N LYS A 109 18.04 -8.33 -16.72
CA LYS A 109 18.75 -9.62 -16.57
C LYS A 109 19.94 -9.52 -15.62
N GLU A 110 20.71 -8.43 -15.67
CA GLU A 110 21.84 -8.21 -14.77
C GLU A 110 21.40 -8.23 -13.29
N LEU A 111 20.28 -7.57 -12.94
CA LEU A 111 19.74 -7.57 -11.59
C LEU A 111 19.19 -8.95 -11.21
N GLU A 112 18.41 -9.58 -12.08
CA GLU A 112 17.82 -10.88 -11.84
C GLU A 112 18.88 -11.97 -11.63
N ASP A 113 19.92 -11.99 -12.46
CA ASP A 113 21.05 -12.94 -12.32
C ASP A 113 21.86 -12.69 -11.03
N LYS A 114 21.95 -11.43 -10.56
CA LYS A 114 22.73 -11.05 -9.39
C LYS A 114 22.03 -11.33 -8.08
N PHE A 115 20.70 -11.11 -8.03
CA PHE A 115 19.91 -11.26 -6.81
C PHE A 115 19.10 -12.56 -6.77
N ASP A 116 19.08 -13.34 -7.85
CA ASP A 116 18.29 -14.57 -8.00
C ASP A 116 16.80 -14.34 -7.72
N ASP A 117 16.27 -13.18 -8.16
CA ASP A 117 14.90 -12.75 -7.97
C ASP A 117 14.47 -11.83 -9.13
N ASP A 118 13.16 -11.61 -9.29
CA ASP A 118 12.68 -10.68 -10.30
C ASP A 118 12.89 -9.21 -9.89
N THR A 119 13.04 -8.33 -10.88
CA THR A 119 13.37 -6.91 -10.63
C THR A 119 12.31 -6.16 -9.87
N GLU A 120 11.02 -6.51 -9.99
CA GLU A 120 9.93 -5.91 -9.22
C GLU A 120 10.09 -6.23 -7.72
N SER A 121 10.38 -7.49 -7.39
CA SER A 121 10.64 -7.95 -6.03
C SER A 121 11.89 -7.28 -5.45
N ILE A 122 12.98 -7.20 -6.21
CA ILE A 122 14.23 -6.55 -5.78
C ILE A 122 13.98 -5.10 -5.39
N ILE A 123 13.36 -4.31 -6.27
CA ILE A 123 13.08 -2.89 -6.01
C ILE A 123 12.10 -2.72 -4.86
N THR A 124 11.10 -3.59 -4.77
CA THR A 124 10.13 -3.59 -3.66
C THR A 124 10.83 -3.89 -2.34
N ASN A 125 11.72 -4.86 -2.30
CA ASN A 125 12.52 -5.18 -1.11
C ASN A 125 13.39 -4.00 -0.67
N GLU A 126 14.06 -3.32 -1.58
CA GLU A 126 14.85 -2.12 -1.30
C GLU A 126 14.01 -1.01 -0.66
N ARG A 127 12.78 -0.81 -1.15
CA ARG A 127 11.82 0.14 -0.52
C ARG A 127 11.46 -0.28 0.91
N TYR A 128 11.23 -1.59 1.14
CA TYR A 128 10.92 -2.08 2.48
C TYR A 128 12.11 -1.96 3.45
N VAL A 129 13.33 -2.17 2.97
CA VAL A 129 14.55 -1.95 3.76
C VAL A 129 14.61 -0.50 4.22
N TYR A 130 14.40 0.45 3.30
CA TYR A 130 14.37 1.87 3.64
C TYR A 130 13.25 2.22 4.64
N ILE A 131 12.01 1.80 4.36
CA ILE A 131 10.88 2.03 5.27
C ILE A 131 11.19 1.49 6.66
N SER A 132 11.73 0.28 6.75
CA SER A 132 12.08 -0.35 8.03
C SER A 132 13.15 0.44 8.78
N SER A 133 14.13 1.00 8.07
CA SER A 133 15.20 1.80 8.68
C SER A 133 14.70 3.09 9.32
N ILE A 134 13.69 3.75 8.74
CA ILE A 134 13.15 5.00 9.26
C ILE A 134 12.02 4.82 10.28
N MET A 135 11.36 3.64 10.28
CA MET A 135 10.21 3.35 11.16
C MET A 135 10.51 3.56 12.63
N GLY A 136 11.69 3.12 13.11
CA GLY A 136 12.06 3.23 14.53
C GLY A 136 12.13 4.68 15.04
N GLU A 137 12.48 5.62 14.17
CA GLU A 137 12.59 7.04 14.51
C GLU A 137 11.28 7.81 14.27
N CYS A 138 10.52 7.41 13.25
CA CYS A 138 9.34 8.13 12.79
C CYS A 138 8.04 7.66 13.43
N VAL A 139 8.00 6.44 14.00
CA VAL A 139 6.80 5.87 14.57
C VAL A 139 7.03 5.41 15.98
N THR A 140 6.25 5.93 16.93
CA THR A 140 6.19 5.42 18.29
C THR A 140 4.99 4.50 18.41
N LYS A 141 5.24 3.20 18.52
CA LYS A 141 4.18 2.21 18.77
C LYS A 141 3.66 2.37 20.19
N ALA A 142 2.34 2.45 20.33
CA ALA A 142 1.75 2.41 21.65
C ALA A 142 2.03 1.04 22.28
N ASN A 143 2.66 1.04 23.45
CA ASN A 143 2.89 -0.17 24.26
C ASN A 143 1.56 -0.64 24.88
N LYS A 144 0.54 -0.80 24.04
CA LYS A 144 -0.67 -1.49 24.45
C LYS A 144 -0.36 -2.99 24.38
N LYS A 145 -0.18 -3.62 25.56
CA LYS A 145 -0.50 -5.05 25.68
C LYS A 145 -1.76 -5.24 24.85
N GLU A 146 -1.68 -6.06 23.85
CA GLU A 146 -2.74 -6.29 22.85
C GLU A 146 -4.10 -6.42 23.53
N LYS A 147 -4.78 -5.30 23.72
CA LYS A 147 -6.21 -5.36 24.01
C LYS A 147 -6.87 -5.76 22.71
N LEU A 148 -7.10 -7.06 22.60
CA LEU A 148 -7.90 -7.62 21.51
C LEU A 148 -9.08 -6.71 21.26
N THR A 149 -9.22 -6.21 20.04
CA THR A 149 -10.40 -5.45 19.66
C THR A 149 -11.64 -6.34 19.78
N THR A 150 -12.82 -5.76 19.80
CA THR A 150 -14.06 -6.56 19.83
C THR A 150 -14.12 -7.50 18.62
N SER A 151 -13.63 -7.06 17.46
CA SER A 151 -13.51 -7.88 16.26
C SER A 151 -12.56 -9.07 16.47
N ASP A 152 -11.39 -8.84 17.05
CA ASP A 152 -10.42 -9.92 17.32
C ASP A 152 -10.97 -10.96 18.30
N LYS A 153 -11.78 -10.51 19.27
CA LYS A 153 -12.44 -11.43 20.22
C LYS A 153 -13.50 -12.27 19.53
N ILE A 154 -14.31 -11.65 18.66
CA ILE A 154 -15.33 -12.35 17.88
C ILE A 154 -14.63 -13.33 16.93
N ASP A 155 -13.62 -12.90 16.22
CA ASP A 155 -12.85 -13.72 15.29
C ASP A 155 -12.23 -14.94 16.00
N LYS A 156 -11.63 -14.73 17.17
CA LYS A 156 -11.08 -15.82 17.99
C LYS A 156 -12.11 -16.86 18.43
N ILE A 157 -13.38 -16.45 18.59
CA ILE A 157 -14.46 -17.38 18.94
C ILE A 157 -14.94 -18.10 17.69
N VAL A 158 -15.18 -17.37 16.60
CA VAL A 158 -15.72 -17.92 15.35
C VAL A 158 -14.71 -18.83 14.65
N THR A 159 -13.43 -18.50 14.69
CA THR A 159 -12.35 -19.32 14.08
C THR A 159 -11.85 -20.44 14.99
N ASN A 160 -12.35 -20.53 16.23
CA ASN A 160 -11.97 -21.61 17.12
C ASN A 160 -12.50 -22.93 16.61
N ARG A 161 -11.62 -23.89 16.36
CA ARG A 161 -11.93 -25.21 15.79
C ARG A 161 -13.03 -25.95 16.52
N TRP A 162 -13.09 -25.84 17.85
CA TRP A 162 -14.09 -26.52 18.67
C TRP A 162 -15.41 -25.75 18.78
N ALA A 163 -15.34 -24.40 18.75
CA ALA A 163 -16.52 -23.55 18.81
C ALA A 163 -17.21 -23.41 17.43
N ALA A 164 -16.47 -23.56 16.34
CA ALA A 164 -17.02 -23.43 14.97
C ALA A 164 -18.15 -24.44 14.69
N LEU A 165 -18.01 -25.68 15.13
CA LEU A 165 -19.05 -26.73 14.91
C LEU A 165 -20.39 -26.41 15.58
N PRO A 166 -20.46 -26.10 16.90
CA PRO A 166 -21.73 -25.73 17.53
C PRO A 166 -22.29 -24.41 16.99
N ILE A 167 -21.44 -23.42 16.69
CA ILE A 167 -21.88 -22.14 16.07
C ILE A 167 -22.51 -22.43 14.71
N PHE A 168 -21.88 -23.23 13.87
CA PHE A 168 -22.43 -23.65 12.58
C PHE A 168 -23.78 -24.35 12.72
N ALA A 169 -23.89 -25.28 13.67
CA ALA A 169 -25.15 -26.00 13.91
C ALA A 169 -26.28 -25.02 14.31
N VAL A 170 -26.00 -24.05 15.18
CA VAL A 170 -26.99 -23.04 15.60
C VAL A 170 -27.38 -22.14 14.42
N VAL A 171 -26.42 -21.68 13.63
CA VAL A 171 -26.71 -20.86 12.45
C VAL A 171 -27.52 -21.61 11.42
N MET A 172 -27.18 -22.87 11.14
CA MET A 172 -27.92 -23.71 10.21
C MET A 172 -29.35 -24.00 10.72
N PHE A 173 -29.51 -24.24 12.02
CA PHE A 173 -30.83 -24.40 12.63
C PHE A 173 -31.68 -23.14 12.48
N LEU A 174 -31.11 -21.96 12.75
CA LEU A 174 -31.83 -20.69 12.59
C LEU A 174 -32.22 -20.43 11.13
N VAL A 175 -31.31 -20.66 10.19
CA VAL A 175 -31.61 -20.52 8.76
C VAL A 175 -32.72 -21.47 8.33
N TYR A 176 -32.64 -22.74 8.74
CA TYR A 176 -33.67 -23.72 8.46
C TYR A 176 -35.03 -23.34 9.08
N TYR A 177 -35.01 -22.91 10.35
CA TYR A 177 -36.23 -22.50 11.07
C TYR A 177 -36.90 -21.32 10.37
N VAL A 178 -36.14 -20.26 10.04
CA VAL A 178 -36.67 -19.08 9.33
C VAL A 178 -37.16 -19.46 7.93
N SER A 179 -36.41 -20.31 7.22
CA SER A 179 -36.79 -20.70 5.86
C SER A 179 -38.09 -21.50 5.82
N VAL A 180 -38.28 -22.43 6.77
CA VAL A 180 -39.48 -23.30 6.79
C VAL A 180 -40.68 -22.60 7.40
N THR A 181 -40.49 -21.87 8.51
CA THR A 181 -41.63 -21.28 9.25
C THR A 181 -42.13 -19.97 8.66
N THR A 182 -41.27 -19.17 8.03
CA THR A 182 -41.66 -17.89 7.44
C THR A 182 -41.82 -17.97 5.94
N VAL A 183 -40.76 -18.30 5.20
CA VAL A 183 -40.79 -18.33 3.73
C VAL A 183 -41.56 -19.54 3.21
N GLY A 184 -41.33 -20.69 3.80
CA GLY A 184 -42.00 -21.93 3.39
C GLY A 184 -43.49 -21.91 3.68
N ALA A 185 -43.91 -21.48 4.88
CA ALA A 185 -45.32 -21.33 5.23
C ALA A 185 -46.01 -20.32 4.30
N PHE A 186 -45.43 -19.15 4.10
CA PHE A 186 -45.99 -18.13 3.20
C PHE A 186 -46.17 -18.63 1.76
N LEU A 187 -45.19 -19.34 1.20
CA LEU A 187 -45.28 -19.90 -0.16
C LEU A 187 -46.33 -21.01 -0.24
N THR A 188 -46.42 -21.83 0.81
CA THR A 188 -47.42 -22.91 0.84
C THR A 188 -48.83 -22.36 0.93
N ASP A 189 -49.08 -21.39 1.78
CA ASP A 189 -50.38 -20.71 1.90
C ASP A 189 -50.74 -20.02 0.59
N TRP A 190 -49.80 -19.30 -0.04
CA TRP A 190 -50.03 -18.63 -1.30
C TRP A 190 -50.35 -19.58 -2.46
N THR A 191 -49.71 -20.75 -2.48
CA THR A 191 -49.98 -21.76 -3.55
C THR A 191 -51.23 -22.59 -3.29
N ASN A 192 -51.73 -22.70 -2.05
CA ASN A 192 -52.94 -23.43 -1.73
C ASN A 192 -54.21 -22.57 -1.84
N ASP A 193 -54.10 -21.25 -1.70
CA ASP A 193 -55.21 -20.29 -1.79
C ASP A 193 -55.49 -19.83 -3.25
N THR A 194 -54.73 -20.33 -4.24
CA THR A 194 -54.92 -20.03 -5.66
C THR A 194 -55.50 -21.27 -6.37
#